data_a7e04fb0c35cb9a7a0f2fc9da2a2223f
#
_entry.id   a7e04fb0c35cb9a7a0f2fc9da2a2223f
#
_cell.length_a   1.000
_cell.length_b   1.000
_cell.length_c   1.000
_cell.angle_alpha   90.00
_cell.angle_beta   90.00
_cell.angle_gamma   90.00
#
_symmetry.space_group_name_H-M   'P 1'
#
loop_
_entity.id
_entity.type
_entity.pdbx_description
1 polymer ?
#
loop_
_entity_poly.entity_id
_entity_poly.type
_entity_poly.pdbx_seq_one_letter_code
_entity_poly.pdbx_strand_id
1 'polypeptide(L)'
;MKNEIQNNPDNGNRLNSFRQEISDSCRKAAETNQKLYRLTVPTGAGKTLSSLRFALYHARKEQKNHIIYIAPFTSILEQNAEEIRKATGLPSVVLEHHCNVICEEGEEEKYRNLTETWDSPIIVTTAVQILNTLFSDQKSCIRRMHNLCNSVI
;
A
#
# COMPACT_ATOMS: atom_id res chain seq x y z
N MET A 1 35.15 -24.08 -8.10
CA MET A 1 34.30 -23.83 -9.27
C MET A 1 33.35 -22.72 -8.91
N LYS A 2 33.61 -21.49 -9.36
CA LYS A 2 32.72 -20.31 -9.16
C LYS A 2 31.71 -20.33 -10.30
N ASN A 3 30.43 -20.48 -9.96
CA ASN A 3 29.35 -20.32 -10.92
C ASN A 3 29.21 -18.83 -11.22
N GLU A 4 29.69 -18.40 -12.38
CA GLU A 4 29.34 -17.12 -12.98
C GLU A 4 27.86 -17.18 -13.40
N ILE A 5 27.03 -16.48 -12.65
CA ILE A 5 25.66 -16.18 -13.09
C ILE A 5 25.83 -15.15 -14.21
N GLN A 6 25.77 -15.60 -15.43
CA GLN A 6 25.74 -14.74 -16.62
C GLN A 6 24.48 -13.88 -16.54
N ASN A 7 24.68 -12.58 -16.31
CA ASN A 7 23.65 -11.55 -16.51
C ASN A 7 23.32 -11.45 -18.01
N ASN A 8 22.36 -12.24 -18.46
CA ASN A 8 21.88 -12.21 -19.82
C ASN A 8 20.93 -10.99 -19.96
N PRO A 9 21.22 -9.97 -20.79
CA PRO A 9 20.38 -8.77 -20.94
C PRO A 9 18.95 -9.09 -21.40
N ASP A 10 18.74 -10.24 -21.99
CA ASP A 10 17.42 -10.74 -22.43
C ASP A 10 16.51 -11.11 -21.24
N ASN A 11 17.06 -11.55 -20.11
CA ASN A 11 16.28 -11.85 -18.90
C ASN A 11 15.69 -10.58 -18.25
N GLY A 12 16.38 -9.45 -18.32
CA GLY A 12 15.89 -8.16 -17.82
C GLY A 12 14.70 -7.65 -18.62
N ASN A 13 14.76 -7.76 -19.94
CA ASN A 13 13.67 -7.34 -20.83
C ASN A 13 12.42 -8.23 -20.66
N ARG A 14 12.59 -9.55 -20.53
CA ARG A 14 11.49 -10.49 -20.28
C ARG A 14 10.81 -10.24 -18.94
N LEU A 15 11.56 -9.96 -17.87
CA LEU A 15 11.02 -9.65 -16.55
C LEU A 15 10.24 -8.33 -16.57
N ASN A 16 10.74 -7.32 -17.25
CA ASN A 16 10.06 -6.02 -17.37
C ASN A 16 8.78 -6.14 -18.19
N SER A 17 8.80 -6.90 -19.29
CA SER A 17 7.61 -7.20 -20.08
C SER A 17 6.53 -7.91 -19.23
N PHE A 18 6.93 -8.90 -18.44
CA PHE A 18 6.03 -9.63 -17.53
C PHE A 18 5.45 -8.72 -16.43
N ARG A 19 6.26 -7.85 -15.83
CA ARG A 19 5.78 -6.85 -14.86
C ARG A 19 4.77 -5.88 -15.47
N GLN A 20 5.00 -5.47 -16.72
CA GLN A 20 4.08 -4.59 -17.45
C GLN A 20 2.75 -5.29 -17.72
N GLU A 21 2.77 -6.55 -18.14
CA GLU A 21 1.55 -7.35 -18.37
C GLU A 21 0.72 -7.51 -17.08
N ILE A 22 1.36 -7.80 -15.94
CA ILE A 22 0.69 -7.85 -14.63
C ILE A 22 0.07 -6.50 -14.29
N SER A 23 0.82 -5.43 -14.45
CA SER A 23 0.37 -4.07 -14.16
C SER A 23 -0.84 -3.67 -15.03
N ASP A 24 -0.85 -4.04 -16.30
CA ASP A 24 -1.96 -3.76 -17.21
C ASP A 24 -3.19 -4.62 -16.91
N SER A 25 -2.99 -5.87 -16.48
CA SER A 25 -4.06 -6.74 -15.99
C SER A 25 -4.69 -6.19 -14.71
N CYS A 26 -3.90 -5.69 -13.78
CA CYS A 26 -4.37 -5.02 -12.56
C CYS A 26 -5.19 -3.77 -12.88
N ARG A 27 -4.74 -2.95 -13.85
CA ARG A 27 -5.51 -1.79 -14.31
C ARG A 27 -6.86 -2.18 -14.89
N LYS A 28 -6.90 -3.20 -15.77
CA LYS A 28 -8.15 -3.69 -16.37
C LYS A 28 -9.10 -4.23 -15.30
N ALA A 29 -8.60 -4.97 -14.31
CA ALA A 29 -9.40 -5.48 -13.20
C ALA A 29 -10.02 -4.34 -12.38
N ALA A 30 -9.33 -3.23 -12.21
CA ALA A 30 -9.84 -2.07 -11.46
C ALA A 30 -11.11 -1.45 -12.06
N GLU A 31 -11.38 -1.67 -13.34
CA GLU A 31 -12.57 -1.17 -14.02
C GLU A 31 -13.80 -2.09 -13.86
N THR A 32 -13.64 -3.28 -13.26
CA THR A 32 -14.74 -4.21 -13.02
C THR A 32 -15.54 -3.84 -11.75
N ASN A 33 -16.74 -4.39 -11.59
CA ASN A 33 -17.63 -4.08 -10.46
C ASN A 33 -17.54 -5.09 -9.30
N GLN A 34 -16.42 -5.82 -9.23
CA GLN A 34 -16.19 -6.75 -8.12
C GLN A 34 -15.78 -5.99 -6.86
N LYS A 35 -16.11 -6.54 -5.70
CA LYS A 35 -15.74 -5.97 -4.40
C LYS A 35 -14.53 -6.66 -3.77
N LEU A 36 -14.16 -7.84 -4.27
CA LEU A 36 -13.04 -8.63 -3.78
C LEU A 36 -12.20 -9.08 -4.97
N TYR A 37 -10.91 -8.80 -4.89
CA TYR A 37 -9.93 -9.15 -5.92
C TYR A 37 -8.79 -9.95 -5.31
N ARG A 38 -8.22 -10.84 -6.10
CA ARG A 38 -7.05 -11.62 -5.70
C ARG A 38 -5.96 -11.49 -6.77
N LEU A 39 -4.77 -11.06 -6.34
CA LEU A 39 -3.57 -11.01 -7.17
C LEU A 39 -2.64 -12.15 -6.81
N THR A 40 -2.45 -13.10 -7.71
CA THR A 40 -1.54 -14.25 -7.52
C THR A 40 -0.43 -14.16 -8.55
N VAL A 41 0.76 -13.73 -8.11
CA VAL A 41 1.95 -13.59 -8.94
C VAL A 41 3.20 -13.97 -8.15
N PRO A 42 4.29 -14.42 -8.80
CA PRO A 42 5.55 -14.76 -8.14
C PRO A 42 6.15 -13.60 -7.34
N THR A 43 7.04 -13.93 -6.40
CA THR A 43 7.86 -12.92 -5.70
C THR A 43 8.76 -12.20 -6.72
N GLY A 44 8.96 -10.91 -6.56
CA GLY A 44 9.76 -10.08 -7.48
C GLY A 44 9.03 -9.65 -8.77
N ALA A 45 7.78 -10.08 -8.99
CA ALA A 45 6.97 -9.72 -10.15
C ALA A 45 6.32 -8.31 -10.08
N GLY A 46 6.70 -7.47 -9.12
CA GLY A 46 6.19 -6.10 -8.98
C GLY A 46 4.80 -6.01 -8.35
N LYS A 47 4.48 -6.89 -7.38
CA LYS A 47 3.19 -6.92 -6.68
C LYS A 47 2.79 -5.56 -6.12
N THR A 48 3.68 -4.89 -5.39
CA THR A 48 3.42 -3.62 -4.70
C THR A 48 2.96 -2.55 -5.68
N LEU A 49 3.71 -2.35 -6.76
CA LEU A 49 3.37 -1.31 -7.75
C LEU A 49 2.15 -1.67 -8.61
N SER A 50 1.97 -2.95 -8.93
CA SER A 50 0.78 -3.39 -9.68
C SER A 50 -0.50 -3.29 -8.86
N SER A 51 -0.43 -3.63 -7.56
CA SER A 51 -1.57 -3.45 -6.64
C SER A 51 -1.83 -1.97 -6.34
N LEU A 52 -0.80 -1.12 -6.26
CA LEU A 52 -0.97 0.32 -6.15
C LEU A 52 -1.71 0.88 -7.37
N ARG A 53 -1.28 0.50 -8.57
CA ARG A 53 -1.96 0.90 -9.80
C ARG A 53 -3.42 0.48 -9.81
N PHE A 54 -3.71 -0.77 -9.44
CA PHE A 54 -5.09 -1.25 -9.26
C PHE A 54 -5.85 -0.36 -8.28
N ALA A 55 -5.33 -0.15 -7.08
CA ALA A 55 -6.00 0.57 -6.02
C ALA A 55 -6.32 2.02 -6.41
N LEU A 56 -5.39 2.72 -7.08
CA LEU A 56 -5.59 4.08 -7.58
C LEU A 56 -6.71 4.18 -8.62
N TYR A 57 -6.72 3.28 -9.62
CA TYR A 57 -7.78 3.26 -10.64
C TYR A 57 -9.13 2.86 -10.05
N HIS A 58 -9.15 1.87 -9.15
CA HIS A 58 -10.36 1.41 -8.50
C HIS A 58 -10.93 2.47 -7.53
N ALA A 59 -10.08 3.12 -6.74
CA ALA A 59 -10.48 4.22 -5.86
C ALA A 59 -11.10 5.37 -6.66
N ARG A 60 -10.48 5.76 -7.77
CA ARG A 60 -11.04 6.78 -8.68
C ARG A 60 -12.40 6.39 -9.23
N LYS A 61 -12.57 5.15 -9.69
CA LYS A 61 -13.82 4.63 -10.24
C LYS A 61 -14.93 4.60 -9.19
N GLU A 62 -14.64 4.08 -8.01
CA GLU A 62 -15.60 3.91 -6.91
C GLU A 62 -15.72 5.15 -6.02
N GLN A 63 -15.07 6.26 -6.39
CA GLN A 63 -15.05 7.54 -5.65
C GLN A 63 -14.59 7.36 -4.20
N LYS A 64 -13.56 6.52 -3.97
CA LYS A 64 -12.94 6.31 -2.68
C LYS A 64 -11.81 7.32 -2.44
N ASN A 65 -11.73 7.85 -1.24
CA ASN A 65 -10.75 8.89 -0.90
C ASN A 65 -9.44 8.32 -0.35
N HIS A 66 -9.48 7.08 0.15
CA HIS A 66 -8.33 6.48 0.82
C HIS A 66 -7.98 5.11 0.23
N ILE A 67 -6.70 4.78 0.28
CA ILE A 67 -6.15 3.46 -0.02
C ILE A 67 -5.44 2.97 1.22
N ILE A 68 -5.77 1.76 1.70
CA ILE A 68 -5.19 1.20 2.92
C ILE A 68 -4.44 -0.08 2.57
N TYR A 69 -3.13 -0.08 2.79
CA TYR A 69 -2.28 -1.26 2.69
C TYR A 69 -2.10 -1.89 4.06
N ILE A 70 -2.38 -3.19 4.14
CA ILE A 70 -2.23 -3.98 5.36
C ILE A 70 -1.15 -5.02 5.15
N ALA A 71 -0.14 -5.02 6.01
CA ALA A 71 0.89 -6.06 6.03
C ALA A 71 1.03 -6.67 7.43
N PRO A 72 1.38 -7.97 7.51
CA PRO A 72 1.50 -8.64 8.81
C PRO A 72 2.77 -8.26 9.58
N PHE A 73 3.82 -7.84 8.88
CA PHE A 73 5.13 -7.54 9.48
C PHE A 73 5.57 -6.11 9.16
N THR A 74 6.16 -5.44 10.14
CA THR A 74 6.62 -4.05 10.03
C THR A 74 7.68 -3.86 8.95
N SER A 75 8.62 -4.80 8.81
CA SER A 75 9.66 -4.73 7.77
C SER A 75 9.11 -4.74 6.34
N ILE A 76 8.06 -5.53 6.09
CA ILE A 76 7.38 -5.55 4.79
C ILE A 76 6.60 -4.24 4.58
N LEU A 77 6.05 -3.71 5.66
CA LEU A 77 5.28 -2.49 5.67
C LEU A 77 6.16 -1.28 5.33
N GLU A 78 7.30 -1.15 5.98
CA GLU A 78 8.32 -0.12 5.72
C GLU A 78 8.80 -0.17 4.25
N GLN A 79 9.13 -1.37 3.75
CA GLN A 79 9.52 -1.55 2.36
C GLN A 79 8.41 -1.14 1.38
N ASN A 80 7.17 -1.53 1.64
CA ASN A 80 6.03 -1.16 0.79
C ASN A 80 5.78 0.36 0.83
N ALA A 81 5.85 0.98 2.01
CA ALA A 81 5.68 2.41 2.17
C ALA A 81 6.73 3.19 1.37
N GLU A 82 7.99 2.75 1.43
CA GLU A 82 9.08 3.35 0.68
C GLU A 82 8.91 3.20 -0.85
N GLU A 83 8.50 2.02 -1.32
CA GLU A 83 8.20 1.80 -2.74
C GLU A 83 7.04 2.69 -3.22
N ILE A 84 5.99 2.83 -2.40
CA ILE A 84 4.83 3.66 -2.72
C ILE A 84 5.21 5.15 -2.74
N ARG A 85 5.99 5.63 -1.76
CA ARG A 85 6.52 7.02 -1.74
C ARG A 85 7.32 7.33 -3.00
N LYS A 86 8.21 6.42 -3.41
CA LYS A 86 9.00 6.56 -4.64
C LYS A 86 8.11 6.58 -5.89
N ALA A 87 7.14 5.71 -5.97
CA ALA A 87 6.26 5.58 -7.12
C ALA A 87 5.31 6.79 -7.27
N THR A 88 4.85 7.37 -6.16
CA THR A 88 3.98 8.55 -6.17
C THR A 88 4.74 9.85 -6.37
N GLY A 89 6.03 9.90 -6.00
CA GLY A 89 6.82 11.12 -5.95
C GLY A 89 6.34 12.14 -4.91
N LEU A 90 5.39 11.76 -4.06
CA LEU A 90 4.75 12.61 -3.05
C LEU A 90 4.79 11.92 -1.67
N PRO A 91 5.91 12.00 -0.93
CA PRO A 91 6.05 11.33 0.36
C PRO A 91 4.95 11.68 1.38
N SER A 92 4.47 12.92 1.34
CA SER A 92 3.45 13.44 2.28
C SER A 92 2.06 12.80 2.13
N VAL A 93 1.77 12.11 1.02
CA VAL A 93 0.48 11.42 0.84
C VAL A 93 0.46 10.01 1.45
N VAL A 94 1.60 9.52 1.94
CA VAL A 94 1.75 8.17 2.49
C VAL A 94 1.95 8.24 3.99
N LEU A 95 0.92 7.88 4.73
CA LEU A 95 0.97 7.70 6.18
C LEU A 95 1.38 6.26 6.50
N GLU A 96 2.45 6.12 7.23
CA GLU A 96 2.90 4.85 7.79
C GLU A 96 2.48 4.78 9.26
N HIS A 97 1.71 3.75 9.66
CA HIS A 97 1.17 3.64 11.01
C HIS A 97 1.37 2.25 11.60
N HIS A 98 2.38 2.12 12.42
CA HIS A 98 2.70 0.95 13.24
C HIS A 98 3.48 1.36 14.50
N CYS A 99 3.79 0.39 15.37
CA CYS A 99 4.39 0.68 16.68
C CYS A 99 5.85 1.21 16.65
N ASN A 100 6.55 1.03 15.53
CA ASN A 100 7.99 1.35 15.42
C ASN A 100 8.27 2.64 14.63
N VAL A 101 7.25 3.43 14.27
CA VAL A 101 7.49 4.69 13.54
C VAL A 101 8.18 5.69 14.46
N ILE A 102 9.34 6.17 14.04
CA ILE A 102 10.07 7.25 14.69
C ILE A 102 9.72 8.54 13.95
N CYS A 103 9.15 9.51 14.67
CA CYS A 103 8.85 10.82 14.11
C CYS A 103 10.08 11.70 14.14
N GLU A 104 10.25 12.57 13.16
CA GLU A 104 11.24 13.64 13.21
C GLU A 104 10.87 14.66 14.29
N GLU A 105 11.88 15.32 14.85
CA GLU A 105 11.72 16.30 15.92
C GLU A 105 10.77 17.43 15.47
N GLY A 106 9.68 17.64 16.19
CA GLY A 106 8.66 18.65 15.88
C GLY A 106 7.51 18.18 14.99
N GLU A 107 7.52 16.95 14.48
CA GLU A 107 6.41 16.40 13.69
C GLU A 107 5.47 15.46 14.46
N GLU A 108 5.71 15.23 15.75
CA GLU A 108 4.96 14.26 16.56
C GLU A 108 3.47 14.60 16.66
N GLU A 109 3.12 15.87 16.80
CA GLU A 109 1.71 16.29 16.91
C GLU A 109 0.96 16.07 15.58
N LYS A 110 1.59 16.44 14.47
CA LYS A 110 1.04 16.21 13.14
C LYS A 110 0.85 14.72 12.85
N TYR A 111 1.87 13.92 13.17
CA TYR A 111 1.81 12.46 13.01
C TYR A 111 0.71 11.86 13.89
N ARG A 112 0.59 12.28 15.15
CA ARG A 112 -0.48 11.85 16.05
C ARG A 112 -1.86 12.15 15.48
N ASN A 113 -2.08 13.36 14.99
CA ASN A 113 -3.35 13.74 14.39
C ASN A 113 -3.69 12.88 13.17
N LEU A 114 -2.73 12.64 12.27
CA LEU A 114 -2.93 11.78 11.10
C LEU A 114 -3.21 10.32 11.49
N THR A 115 -2.54 9.80 12.52
CA THR A 115 -2.76 8.41 12.98
C THR A 115 -4.05 8.24 13.76
N GLU A 116 -4.57 9.28 14.39
CA GLU A 116 -5.87 9.26 15.07
C GLU A 116 -7.05 9.27 14.10
N THR A 117 -6.90 9.89 12.94
CA THR A 117 -7.99 10.05 11.97
C THR A 117 -7.82 9.18 10.74
N TRP A 118 -6.58 8.81 10.36
CA TRP A 118 -6.24 8.24 9.06
C TRP A 118 -6.64 9.14 7.87
N ASP A 119 -6.54 10.43 8.08
CA ASP A 119 -6.80 11.43 7.04
C ASP A 119 -5.58 11.64 6.14
N SER A 120 -5.19 10.57 5.46
CA SER A 120 -4.13 10.55 4.46
C SER A 120 -4.59 9.74 3.25
N PRO A 121 -4.26 10.14 2.02
CA PRO A 121 -4.68 9.43 0.82
C PRO A 121 -4.26 7.95 0.78
N ILE A 122 -3.05 7.66 1.27
CA ILE A 122 -2.52 6.28 1.32
C ILE A 122 -2.07 6.00 2.75
N ILE A 123 -2.64 4.96 3.35
CA ILE A 123 -2.27 4.49 4.69
C ILE A 123 -1.62 3.12 4.55
N VAL A 124 -0.44 2.95 5.15
CA VAL A 124 0.27 1.68 5.21
C VAL A 124 0.33 1.26 6.68
N THR A 125 -0.33 0.16 7.03
CA THR A 125 -0.56 -0.19 8.44
C THR A 125 -0.55 -1.70 8.68
N THR A 126 -0.55 -2.10 9.95
CA THR A 126 -0.60 -3.51 10.35
C THR A 126 -2.03 -4.04 10.50
N ALA A 127 -2.19 -5.36 10.42
CA ALA A 127 -3.47 -6.00 10.73
C ALA A 127 -3.95 -5.69 12.16
N VAL A 128 -3.03 -5.53 13.11
CA VAL A 128 -3.35 -5.17 14.49
C VAL A 128 -4.04 -3.80 14.56
N GLN A 129 -3.55 -2.80 13.81
CA GLN A 129 -4.15 -1.47 13.80
C GLN A 129 -5.55 -1.48 13.15
N ILE A 130 -5.77 -2.30 12.13
CA ILE A 130 -7.11 -2.50 11.54
C ILE A 130 -8.05 -3.14 12.55
N LEU A 131 -7.63 -4.22 13.22
CA LEU A 131 -8.44 -4.89 14.23
C LEU A 131 -8.77 -3.96 15.40
N ASN A 132 -7.80 -3.16 15.86
CA ASN A 132 -8.04 -2.15 16.88
C ASN A 132 -9.05 -1.10 16.41
N THR A 133 -8.99 -0.69 15.15
CA THR A 133 -9.96 0.27 14.59
C THR A 133 -11.36 -0.31 14.54
N LEU A 134 -11.50 -1.61 14.24
CA LEU A 134 -12.80 -2.27 14.10
C LEU A 134 -13.43 -2.68 15.45
N PHE A 135 -12.62 -3.02 16.45
CA PHE A 135 -13.09 -3.70 17.66
C PHE A 135 -12.76 -2.97 18.97
N SER A 136 -11.98 -1.89 18.92
CA SER A 136 -11.68 -1.10 20.14
C SER A 136 -12.76 -0.06 20.38
N ASP A 137 -13.05 0.19 21.64
CA ASP A 137 -13.92 1.25 22.13
C ASP A 137 -13.19 2.59 22.35
N GLN A 138 -11.89 2.64 22.08
CA GLN A 138 -11.10 3.87 22.20
C GLN A 138 -11.54 4.91 21.16
N LYS A 139 -11.74 6.14 21.60
CA LYS A 139 -12.20 7.25 20.75
C LYS A 139 -11.31 7.50 19.53
N SER A 140 -9.99 7.36 19.67
CA SER A 140 -9.03 7.49 18.56
C SER A 140 -9.22 6.41 17.50
N CYS A 141 -9.53 5.19 17.90
CA CYS A 141 -9.81 4.09 16.97
C CYS A 141 -11.14 4.31 16.23
N ILE A 142 -12.16 4.79 16.93
CA ILE A 142 -13.48 5.08 16.34
C ILE A 142 -13.38 6.17 15.25
N ARG A 143 -12.55 7.19 15.46
CA ARG A 143 -12.35 8.25 14.45
C ARG A 143 -11.86 7.74 13.11
N ARG A 144 -11.02 6.69 13.10
CA ARG A 144 -10.48 6.06 11.87
C ARG A 144 -11.56 5.37 11.04
N MET A 145 -12.66 4.93 11.66
CA MET A 145 -13.75 4.22 10.98
C MET A 145 -14.34 5.03 9.83
N HIS A 146 -14.40 6.36 9.95
CA HIS A 146 -14.90 7.22 8.89
C HIS A 146 -14.10 7.04 7.59
N ASN A 147 -12.77 7.10 7.68
CA ASN A 147 -11.89 6.98 6.54
C ASN A 147 -11.71 5.52 6.10
N LEU A 148 -11.80 4.56 7.02
CA LEU A 148 -11.80 3.13 6.69
C LEU A 148 -12.99 2.75 5.79
N CYS A 149 -14.20 3.27 6.08
CA CYS A 149 -15.40 2.98 5.28
C CYS A 149 -15.33 3.56 3.86
N ASN A 150 -14.55 4.61 3.63
CA ASN A 150 -14.38 5.25 2.33
C ASN A 150 -13.02 4.94 1.70
N SER A 151 -12.59 3.69 1.77
CA SER A 151 -11.29 3.25 1.31
C SER A 151 -11.35 2.04 0.37
N VAL A 152 -10.25 1.84 -0.36
CA VAL A 152 -9.85 0.57 -0.98
C VAL A 152 -8.83 -0.10 -0.07
N ILE A 153 -9.04 -1.33 0.31
CA ILE A 153 -8.18 -2.09 1.24
C ILE A 153 -7.55 -3.26 0.49
#